data_4e20c99ec2c23d1f777b0d51c3818432
#
_entry.id   4e20c99ec2c23d1f777b0d51c3818432
#
_cell.length_a   1.000
_cell.length_b   1.000
_cell.length_c   1.000
_cell.angle_alpha   90.00
_cell.angle_beta   90.00
_cell.angle_gamma   90.00
#
_symmetry.space_group_name_H-M   'P 1'
#
loop_
_entity.id
_entity.type
_entity.pdbx_description
1 polymer ?
#
loop_
_entity_poly.entity_id
_entity_poly.type
_entity_poly.pdbx_seq_one_letter_code
_entity_poly.pdbx_strand_id
1 'polypeptide(L)'
;MSRAKFLPPAILLLLAAAFLTPAWPIQARELVSLRLIAFNDLHGHLDPGENTLAVPDPRDASQRAALPAGGVAYLADAVRRLRAEQPASVLISSGDLVGASPLTSALFRDEPTIEAMNALGLDLNAAGNHEFDHGVTELRRLIAGGCATEPRGVASTCAGPAPSFEGARFPFLAANVEDAATGVPLLPPFVVRKVGDVRVAFIGAVTRSTPGIVMPDGIRGWRFTAEAAAINRYARQLRAEGVNAIVAVVHEGGDTDGGFNDCENPRGPIFDIVRNLDPAVDVVFSGHTHRAYNCRIDGRAVIQGASFGRLLSVVDLQLDRATGAVARDLTAARNIPVANGRGSNAALDAAYPPFAADAKVAAIVEHYGKRVAPLADRPVGRIGATIERLPADQGDSPAGRLIADAHLAATRANGADVAFTNTGGIRTNLAPRGADGTVTFGDMFAMQPFGNTLVTMTLTGTQLKALLESQWRGNPARPHFLQPSSTLTYAWRDDATRGAKVIEDSIAIGGAPWRPDARYRVTVNSYLAAGGDRFHLFTEGTDRIGGPLDVDALASYLAQRSEAAPLEPDRSPRIVRRSR
;
A
#
# COMPACT_ATOMS: atom_id res chain seq x y z
N MET A 1 -12.34 52.99 -95.22
CA MET A 1 -11.89 54.27 -94.65
C MET A 1 -12.41 54.37 -93.19
N SER A 2 -11.58 54.09 -92.18
CA SER A 2 -11.83 54.54 -90.82
C SER A 2 -10.55 54.36 -90.03
N ARG A 3 -10.10 55.40 -89.43
CA ARG A 3 -8.81 55.50 -88.73
C ARG A 3 -8.97 54.88 -87.33
N ALA A 4 -8.09 53.91 -86.96
CA ALA A 4 -7.90 53.43 -85.62
C ALA A 4 -7.01 54.44 -84.84
N LYS A 5 -7.49 54.87 -83.67
CA LYS A 5 -6.69 55.66 -82.72
C LYS A 5 -6.07 54.72 -81.67
N PHE A 6 -4.77 54.75 -81.61
CA PHE A 6 -3.99 54.09 -80.52
C PHE A 6 -4.08 54.94 -79.22
N LEU A 7 -4.43 54.28 -78.09
CA LEU A 7 -4.21 54.82 -76.75
C LEU A 7 -2.95 54.12 -76.12
N PRO A 8 -2.13 54.83 -75.37
CA PRO A 8 -0.98 54.26 -74.71
C PRO A 8 -1.36 53.50 -73.43
N PRO A 9 -0.55 52.52 -72.97
CA PRO A 9 -0.81 51.73 -71.79
C PRO A 9 -0.45 52.53 -70.51
N ALA A 10 -1.40 52.57 -69.56
CA ALA A 10 -1.20 53.07 -68.21
C ALA A 10 -0.39 52.05 -67.39
N ILE A 11 0.77 52.43 -66.88
CA ILE A 11 1.59 51.67 -65.95
C ILE A 11 0.95 51.79 -64.53
N LEU A 12 0.41 50.68 -64.04
CA LEU A 12 -0.10 50.55 -62.70
C LEU A 12 1.05 50.22 -61.76
N LEU A 13 1.56 51.20 -60.96
CA LEU A 13 2.50 50.92 -59.89
C LEU A 13 1.71 50.33 -58.69
N LEU A 14 1.88 49.03 -58.44
CA LEU A 14 1.44 48.35 -57.21
C LEU A 14 2.47 48.68 -56.07
N LEU A 15 2.10 49.57 -55.16
CA LEU A 15 2.78 49.75 -53.87
C LEU A 15 2.50 48.55 -52.96
N ALA A 16 3.43 47.63 -52.84
CA ALA A 16 3.38 46.58 -51.84
C ALA A 16 3.72 47.20 -50.47
N ALA A 17 2.69 47.50 -49.68
CA ALA A 17 2.88 47.81 -48.25
C ALA A 17 3.21 46.55 -47.49
N ALA A 18 4.51 46.35 -47.16
CA ALA A 18 4.97 45.29 -46.25
C ALA A 18 4.47 45.63 -44.84
N PHE A 19 3.45 44.91 -44.39
CA PHE A 19 3.07 44.88 -42.98
C PHE A 19 4.18 44.19 -42.18
N LEU A 20 5.09 44.93 -41.61
CA LEU A 20 5.99 44.51 -40.57
C LEU A 20 5.12 44.28 -39.30
N THR A 21 4.64 43.05 -39.11
CA THR A 21 4.14 42.62 -37.79
C THR A 21 5.29 42.68 -36.81
N PRO A 22 5.17 43.42 -35.70
CA PRO A 22 6.23 43.39 -34.69
C PRO A 22 6.29 41.96 -34.14
N ALA A 23 7.40 41.26 -34.38
CA ALA A 23 7.70 40.01 -33.68
C ALA A 23 7.87 40.39 -32.20
N TRP A 24 6.84 40.12 -31.42
CA TRP A 24 6.96 40.21 -29.96
C TRP A 24 8.07 39.26 -29.55
N PRO A 25 9.07 39.72 -28.74
CA PRO A 25 10.09 38.85 -28.26
C PRO A 25 9.43 37.71 -27.49
N ILE A 26 9.66 36.47 -27.92
CA ILE A 26 9.31 35.29 -27.13
C ILE A 26 10.15 35.43 -25.86
N GLN A 27 9.52 35.90 -24.81
CA GLN A 27 10.16 36.05 -23.51
C GLN A 27 10.54 34.64 -23.05
N ALA A 28 11.85 34.36 -22.98
CA ALA A 28 12.32 33.05 -22.52
C ALA A 28 11.73 32.77 -21.14
N ARG A 29 11.08 31.62 -20.97
CA ARG A 29 10.52 31.21 -19.68
C ARG A 29 11.63 31.15 -18.66
N GLU A 30 11.55 31.89 -17.57
CA GLU A 30 12.44 31.75 -16.45
C GLU A 30 11.96 30.59 -15.58
N LEU A 31 12.68 29.47 -15.60
CA LEU A 31 12.29 28.23 -14.97
C LEU A 31 13.02 28.02 -13.65
N VAL A 32 12.31 27.46 -12.67
CA VAL A 32 12.85 26.99 -11.38
C VAL A 32 12.69 25.49 -11.32
N SER A 33 13.82 24.77 -11.16
CA SER A 33 13.80 23.31 -11.06
C SER A 33 13.39 22.87 -9.66
N LEU A 34 12.52 21.84 -9.58
CA LEU A 34 12.12 21.16 -8.34
C LEU A 34 12.15 19.64 -8.55
N ARG A 35 12.80 18.92 -7.65
CA ARG A 35 12.76 17.46 -7.62
C ARG A 35 11.79 16.98 -6.55
N LEU A 36 10.81 16.17 -6.93
CA LEU A 36 9.95 15.44 -6.02
C LEU A 36 10.51 14.01 -5.90
N ILE A 37 10.75 13.58 -4.68
CA ILE A 37 11.24 12.24 -4.36
C ILE A 37 10.15 11.58 -3.53
N ALA A 38 9.61 10.45 -3.96
CA ALA A 38 8.54 9.79 -3.24
C ALA A 38 8.80 8.29 -3.05
N PHE A 39 8.19 7.75 -2.01
CA PHE A 39 8.01 6.32 -1.79
C PHE A 39 6.60 6.09 -1.24
N ASN A 40 6.16 4.84 -1.18
CA ASN A 40 4.84 4.44 -0.71
C ASN A 40 4.92 3.08 -0.03
N ASP A 41 3.89 2.78 0.81
CA ASP A 41 3.69 1.46 1.39
C ASP A 41 4.96 0.92 2.06
N LEU A 42 5.57 1.72 2.96
CA LEU A 42 6.77 1.32 3.69
C LEU A 42 6.45 0.22 4.70
N HIS A 43 5.28 0.31 5.37
CA HIS A 43 4.81 -0.67 6.35
C HIS A 43 5.89 -1.02 7.37
N GLY A 44 6.57 -0.02 7.94
CA GLY A 44 7.57 -0.26 8.97
C GLY A 44 8.72 -1.20 8.59
N HIS A 45 8.95 -1.46 7.31
CA HIS A 45 10.08 -2.26 6.82
C HIS A 45 11.39 -1.48 6.98
N LEU A 46 11.90 -1.45 8.21
CA LEU A 46 13.12 -0.72 8.55
C LEU A 46 14.37 -1.45 8.07
N ASP A 47 14.41 -2.76 8.32
CA ASP A 47 15.48 -3.64 7.88
C ASP A 47 15.33 -4.00 6.39
N PRO A 48 16.43 -4.20 5.65
CA PRO A 48 16.35 -4.68 4.28
C PRO A 48 15.77 -6.10 4.18
N GLY A 49 16.01 -6.96 5.20
CA GLY A 49 15.60 -8.36 5.20
C GLY A 49 16.08 -9.09 3.94
N GLU A 50 15.31 -10.07 3.50
CA GLU A 50 15.51 -10.79 2.23
C GLU A 50 14.71 -10.18 1.07
N ASN A 51 14.32 -8.91 1.19
CA ASN A 51 13.51 -8.25 0.18
C ASN A 51 14.28 -8.13 -1.13
N THR A 52 13.64 -8.52 -2.21
CA THR A 52 14.16 -8.35 -3.57
C THR A 52 13.17 -7.61 -4.45
N LEU A 53 13.70 -6.97 -5.48
CA LEU A 53 12.94 -6.35 -6.56
C LEU A 53 13.25 -7.06 -7.87
N ALA A 54 12.22 -7.46 -8.61
CA ALA A 54 12.40 -8.00 -9.95
C ALA A 54 12.70 -6.84 -10.92
N VAL A 55 13.94 -6.78 -11.41
CA VAL A 55 14.40 -5.77 -12.36
C VAL A 55 14.74 -6.40 -13.72
N PRO A 56 14.74 -5.64 -14.83
CA PRO A 56 15.28 -6.13 -16.10
C PRO A 56 16.73 -6.62 -15.94
N ASP A 57 17.06 -7.81 -16.47
CA ASP A 57 18.46 -8.24 -16.53
C ASP A 57 19.19 -7.43 -17.61
N PRO A 58 20.27 -6.69 -17.28
CA PRO A 58 20.99 -5.88 -18.26
C PRO A 58 21.61 -6.68 -19.42
N ARG A 59 21.76 -7.99 -19.26
CA ARG A 59 22.28 -8.91 -20.28
C ARG A 59 21.22 -9.40 -21.25
N ASP A 60 19.96 -9.44 -20.79
CA ASP A 60 18.79 -9.84 -21.58
C ASP A 60 17.54 -9.17 -21.00
N ALA A 61 17.08 -8.09 -21.63
CA ALA A 61 15.94 -7.29 -21.17
C ALA A 61 14.60 -8.08 -21.15
N SER A 62 14.52 -9.25 -21.81
CA SER A 62 13.36 -10.14 -21.75
C SER A 62 13.28 -10.92 -20.42
N GLN A 63 14.40 -11.00 -19.69
CA GLN A 63 14.51 -11.70 -18.43
C GLN A 63 14.42 -10.74 -17.25
N ARG A 64 14.00 -11.24 -16.09
CA ARG A 64 14.01 -10.52 -14.83
C ARG A 64 15.05 -11.13 -13.87
N ALA A 65 15.81 -10.26 -13.23
CA ALA A 65 16.75 -10.64 -12.19
C ALA A 65 16.24 -10.14 -10.82
N ALA A 66 16.50 -10.91 -9.77
CA ALA A 66 16.23 -10.49 -8.40
C ALA A 66 17.35 -9.57 -7.91
N LEU A 67 17.02 -8.32 -7.58
CA LEU A 67 17.92 -7.34 -7.01
C LEU A 67 17.63 -7.17 -5.53
N PRO A 68 18.58 -7.38 -4.59
CA PRO A 68 18.40 -7.03 -3.18
C PRO A 68 18.09 -5.52 -3.05
N ALA A 69 16.94 -5.17 -2.44
CA ALA A 69 16.49 -3.79 -2.39
C ALA A 69 15.64 -3.49 -1.16
N GLY A 70 15.66 -2.22 -0.72
CA GLY A 70 14.92 -1.73 0.45
C GLY A 70 15.80 -1.53 1.67
N GLY A 71 15.14 -1.31 2.84
CA GLY A 71 15.78 -0.94 4.09
C GLY A 71 15.99 0.58 4.21
N VAL A 72 15.49 1.15 5.31
CA VAL A 72 15.42 2.62 5.46
C VAL A 72 16.79 3.31 5.51
N ALA A 73 17.85 2.62 5.96
CA ALA A 73 19.20 3.19 5.97
C ALA A 73 19.74 3.38 4.54
N TYR A 74 19.44 2.46 3.62
CA TYR A 74 19.81 2.57 2.21
C TYR A 74 18.93 3.57 1.46
N LEU A 75 17.63 3.61 1.82
CA LEU A 75 16.70 4.64 1.34
C LEU A 75 17.21 6.05 1.70
N ALA A 76 17.76 6.22 2.91
CA ALA A 76 18.30 7.50 3.37
C ALA A 76 19.51 7.95 2.53
N ASP A 77 20.44 7.05 2.17
CA ASP A 77 21.57 7.39 1.30
C ASP A 77 21.10 7.74 -0.12
N ALA A 78 20.12 6.97 -0.65
CA ALA A 78 19.53 7.25 -1.95
C ALA A 78 18.89 8.65 -2.00
N VAL A 79 18.09 9.00 -1.00
CA VAL A 79 17.48 10.34 -0.86
C VAL A 79 18.55 11.42 -0.71
N ARG A 80 19.57 11.20 0.11
CA ARG A 80 20.68 12.14 0.30
C ARG A 80 21.41 12.44 -1.01
N ARG A 81 21.70 11.42 -1.83
CA ARG A 81 22.33 11.59 -3.16
C ARG A 81 21.43 12.37 -4.11
N LEU A 82 20.14 12.02 -4.19
CA LEU A 82 19.19 12.74 -5.04
C LEU A 82 19.03 14.21 -4.63
N ARG A 83 19.04 14.51 -3.32
CA ARG A 83 19.05 15.88 -2.80
C ARG A 83 20.33 16.63 -3.11
N ALA A 84 21.48 15.94 -3.11
CA ALA A 84 22.76 16.55 -3.48
C ALA A 84 22.81 16.94 -4.97
N GLU A 85 22.20 16.13 -5.85
CA GLU A 85 22.07 16.45 -7.28
C GLU A 85 21.11 17.63 -7.53
N GLN A 86 20.02 17.72 -6.79
CA GLN A 86 19.01 18.78 -6.89
C GLN A 86 18.57 19.22 -5.48
N PRO A 87 19.21 20.30 -4.94
CA PRO A 87 18.92 20.77 -3.58
C PRO A 87 17.47 21.25 -3.38
N ALA A 88 16.86 21.84 -4.43
CA ALA A 88 15.43 22.16 -4.40
C ALA A 88 14.63 20.86 -4.58
N SER A 89 14.36 20.17 -3.47
CA SER A 89 13.66 18.87 -3.47
C SER A 89 12.70 18.75 -2.31
N VAL A 90 11.66 17.89 -2.48
CA VAL A 90 10.68 17.52 -1.46
C VAL A 90 10.59 16.01 -1.39
N LEU A 91 10.71 15.45 -0.19
CA LEU A 91 10.55 14.03 0.08
C LEU A 91 9.13 13.72 0.57
N ILE A 92 8.48 12.77 -0.07
CA ILE A 92 7.05 12.48 0.05
C ILE A 92 6.86 11.01 0.39
N SER A 93 5.94 10.70 1.30
CA SER A 93 5.36 9.37 1.43
C SER A 93 3.90 9.38 0.95
N SER A 94 3.53 8.40 0.13
CA SER A 94 2.16 8.26 -0.38
C SER A 94 1.31 7.31 0.47
N GLY A 95 1.55 7.27 1.78
CA GLY A 95 0.76 6.52 2.75
C GLY A 95 1.24 5.11 3.01
N ASP A 96 0.58 4.46 3.98
CA ASP A 96 0.97 3.17 4.55
C ASP A 96 2.45 3.17 4.96
N LEU A 97 2.82 4.26 5.66
CA LEU A 97 4.14 4.41 6.25
C LEU A 97 4.29 3.42 7.42
N VAL A 98 3.23 3.24 8.17
CA VAL A 98 3.08 2.37 9.35
C VAL A 98 1.98 1.33 9.12
N GLY A 99 1.81 0.42 10.09
CA GLY A 99 0.80 -0.63 10.10
C GLY A 99 1.16 -1.85 9.24
N ALA A 100 0.64 -3.03 9.62
CA ALA A 100 1.07 -4.32 9.07
C ALA A 100 2.59 -4.50 9.07
N SER A 101 3.27 -3.88 10.02
CA SER A 101 4.72 -3.74 10.10
C SER A 101 5.40 -5.00 10.61
N PRO A 102 6.66 -5.28 10.18
CA PRO A 102 7.51 -6.25 10.83
C PRO A 102 7.70 -5.95 12.32
N LEU A 103 8.08 -6.99 13.08
CA LEU A 103 8.14 -6.92 14.54
C LEU A 103 9.06 -5.81 15.06
N THR A 104 10.13 -5.47 14.33
CA THR A 104 11.06 -4.37 14.67
C THR A 104 10.36 -3.02 14.81
N SER A 105 9.26 -2.80 14.09
CA SER A 105 8.43 -1.60 14.19
C SER A 105 7.16 -1.84 15.00
N ALA A 106 6.42 -2.92 14.70
CA ALA A 106 5.12 -3.21 15.31
C ALA A 106 5.17 -3.40 16.82
N LEU A 107 6.24 -4.00 17.38
CA LEU A 107 6.40 -4.20 18.82
C LEU A 107 6.42 -2.86 19.58
N PHE A 108 6.82 -1.78 18.92
CA PHE A 108 6.91 -0.43 19.46
C PHE A 108 5.86 0.51 18.87
N ARG A 109 4.75 -0.03 18.36
CA ARG A 109 3.64 0.72 17.76
C ARG A 109 4.10 1.73 16.71
N ASP A 110 5.02 1.29 15.86
CA ASP A 110 5.58 2.04 14.74
C ASP A 110 6.33 3.33 15.10
N GLU A 111 6.65 3.56 16.38
CA GLU A 111 7.55 4.64 16.80
C GLU A 111 8.90 4.60 16.07
N PRO A 112 9.55 3.41 15.89
CA PRO A 112 10.81 3.32 15.16
C PRO A 112 10.73 3.82 13.73
N THR A 113 9.59 3.59 13.06
CA THR A 113 9.35 4.08 11.71
C THR A 113 9.28 5.60 11.67
N ILE A 114 8.54 6.22 12.60
CA ILE A 114 8.45 7.69 12.68
C ILE A 114 9.81 8.31 12.99
N GLU A 115 10.58 7.72 13.93
CA GLU A 115 11.93 8.19 14.27
C GLU A 115 12.90 8.09 13.07
N ALA A 116 12.85 6.98 12.33
CA ALA A 116 13.64 6.79 11.12
C ALA A 116 13.28 7.83 10.04
N MET A 117 11.98 8.11 9.84
CA MET A 117 11.51 9.13 8.90
C MET A 117 11.89 10.54 9.32
N ASN A 118 11.83 10.85 10.62
CA ASN A 118 12.34 12.11 11.16
C ASN A 118 13.85 12.28 10.88
N ALA A 119 14.62 11.20 11.05
CA ALA A 119 16.08 11.20 10.80
C ALA A 119 16.42 11.33 9.32
N LEU A 120 15.63 10.70 8.43
CA LEU A 120 15.75 10.76 6.98
C LEU A 120 15.28 12.12 6.42
N GLY A 121 14.51 12.88 7.20
CA GLY A 121 14.01 14.19 6.81
C GLY A 121 12.84 14.11 5.83
N LEU A 122 11.84 13.28 6.13
CA LEU A 122 10.57 13.25 5.40
C LEU A 122 9.88 14.63 5.48
N ASP A 123 9.41 15.15 4.35
CA ASP A 123 8.78 16.48 4.30
C ASP A 123 7.27 16.44 4.50
N LEU A 124 6.62 15.36 4.05
CA LEU A 124 5.17 15.12 4.23
C LEU A 124 4.80 13.65 3.99
N ASN A 125 3.73 13.19 4.63
CA ASN A 125 3.07 11.90 4.39
C ASN A 125 1.59 12.12 4.06
N ALA A 126 1.08 11.57 2.96
CA ALA A 126 -0.36 11.36 2.83
C ALA A 126 -0.74 10.15 3.69
N ALA A 127 -1.82 10.21 4.46
CA ALA A 127 -2.27 9.05 5.21
C ALA A 127 -2.73 7.94 4.26
N GLY A 128 -2.34 6.70 4.53
CA GLY A 128 -2.92 5.50 3.92
C GLY A 128 -3.98 4.87 4.84
N ASN A 129 -4.47 3.70 4.48
CA ASN A 129 -5.45 3.00 5.32
C ASN A 129 -4.81 2.40 6.57
N HIS A 130 -3.58 1.95 6.51
CA HIS A 130 -2.89 1.34 7.65
C HIS A 130 -2.48 2.35 8.73
N GLU A 131 -2.45 3.63 8.46
CA GLU A 131 -2.37 4.67 9.49
C GLU A 131 -3.57 4.62 10.46
N PHE A 132 -4.67 3.99 10.06
CA PHE A 132 -5.89 3.84 10.87
C PHE A 132 -6.05 2.45 11.52
N ASP A 133 -5.11 1.52 11.38
CA ASP A 133 -5.21 0.15 11.93
C ASP A 133 -5.50 0.14 13.43
N HIS A 134 -4.85 1.04 14.19
CA HIS A 134 -5.05 1.21 15.63
C HIS A 134 -5.99 2.37 15.97
N GLY A 135 -6.70 2.91 14.97
CA GLY A 135 -7.67 3.99 15.11
C GLY A 135 -7.06 5.40 15.15
N VAL A 136 -7.96 6.40 15.11
CA VAL A 136 -7.60 7.82 15.03
C VAL A 136 -6.82 8.29 16.26
N THR A 137 -7.08 7.72 17.44
CA THR A 137 -6.35 8.10 18.68
C THR A 137 -4.87 7.75 18.56
N GLU A 138 -4.55 6.56 18.06
CA GLU A 138 -3.17 6.14 17.89
C GLU A 138 -2.48 6.92 16.76
N LEU A 139 -3.17 7.16 15.64
CA LEU A 139 -2.65 8.03 14.58
C LEU A 139 -2.27 9.42 15.14
N ARG A 140 -3.14 10.03 15.95
CA ARG A 140 -2.85 11.31 16.59
C ARG A 140 -1.65 11.23 17.53
N ARG A 141 -1.46 10.11 18.25
CA ARG A 141 -0.29 9.88 19.10
C ARG A 141 0.98 9.78 18.25
N LEU A 142 0.98 9.04 17.18
CA LEU A 142 2.13 8.94 16.26
C LEU A 142 2.52 10.30 15.67
N ILE A 143 1.55 11.18 15.45
CA ILE A 143 1.79 12.54 14.95
C ILE A 143 2.32 13.46 16.09
N ALA A 144 1.65 13.46 17.24
CA ALA A 144 1.93 14.42 18.32
C ALA A 144 3.02 13.98 19.29
N GLY A 145 3.36 12.70 19.31
CA GLY A 145 4.27 12.10 20.28
C GLY A 145 3.58 11.65 21.57
N GLY A 146 4.40 11.18 22.51
CA GLY A 146 3.98 10.64 23.79
C GLY A 146 3.85 9.13 23.81
N CYS A 147 3.89 8.57 25.03
CA CYS A 147 3.78 7.13 25.27
C CYS A 147 2.32 6.70 25.29
N ALA A 148 2.01 5.51 24.80
CA ALA A 148 0.67 4.94 24.98
C ALA A 148 0.44 4.58 26.46
N THR A 149 -0.74 4.93 26.97
CA THR A 149 -1.10 4.69 28.38
C THR A 149 -1.46 3.23 28.66
N GLU A 150 -1.91 2.52 27.63
CA GLU A 150 -2.28 1.10 27.71
C GLU A 150 -1.63 0.32 26.57
N PRO A 151 -0.43 -0.24 26.75
CA PRO A 151 0.15 -1.15 25.78
C PRO A 151 -0.73 -2.40 25.66
N ARG A 152 -1.11 -2.77 24.43
CA ARG A 152 -1.85 -4.02 24.20
C ARG A 152 -0.86 -5.14 23.89
N GLY A 153 -1.02 -6.27 24.58
CA GLY A 153 -0.17 -7.45 24.36
C GLY A 153 1.29 -7.20 24.76
N VAL A 154 2.22 -7.58 23.88
CA VAL A 154 3.67 -7.42 24.07
C VAL A 154 4.20 -6.05 23.61
N ALA A 155 3.33 -5.19 23.06
CA ALA A 155 3.76 -3.90 22.54
C ALA A 155 4.25 -2.97 23.64
N SER A 156 5.39 -2.34 23.40
CA SER A 156 6.00 -1.31 24.25
C SER A 156 5.98 0.03 23.51
N THR A 157 5.96 1.12 24.26
CA THR A 157 6.06 2.48 23.71
C THR A 157 7.14 3.27 24.42
N CYS A 158 7.61 4.36 23.82
CA CYS A 158 8.73 5.17 24.32
C CYS A 158 9.98 4.34 24.60
N ALA A 159 10.28 3.38 23.75
CA ALA A 159 11.44 2.49 23.87
C ALA A 159 12.66 3.00 23.08
N GLY A 160 12.56 4.17 22.45
CA GLY A 160 13.62 4.82 21.70
C GLY A 160 14.79 5.30 22.55
N PRO A 161 15.82 5.85 21.92
CA PRO A 161 16.98 6.43 22.62
C PRO A 161 16.62 7.66 23.48
N ALA A 162 15.58 8.40 23.09
CA ALA A 162 15.08 9.54 23.84
C ALA A 162 14.16 9.10 24.99
N PRO A 163 14.04 9.92 26.07
CA PRO A 163 13.19 9.58 27.22
C PRO A 163 11.69 9.59 26.92
N SER A 164 11.28 10.14 25.77
CA SER A 164 9.91 10.15 25.29
C SER A 164 9.89 10.11 23.76
N PHE A 165 8.83 9.57 23.21
CA PHE A 165 8.60 9.61 21.75
C PHE A 165 8.13 11.01 21.34
N GLU A 166 8.86 11.65 20.41
CA GLU A 166 8.60 13.04 20.02
C GLU A 166 7.46 13.20 18.97
N GLY A 167 7.02 12.10 18.36
CA GLY A 167 6.08 12.14 17.24
C GLY A 167 6.73 12.52 15.89
N ALA A 168 5.88 12.69 14.89
CA ALA A 168 6.32 13.03 13.54
C ALA A 168 6.68 14.52 13.42
N ARG A 169 7.83 14.81 12.81
CA ARG A 169 8.28 16.19 12.49
C ARG A 169 7.79 16.66 11.11
N PHE A 170 6.97 15.88 10.46
CA PHE A 170 6.37 16.13 9.16
C PHE A 170 4.83 16.01 9.24
N PRO A 171 4.08 16.76 8.43
CA PRO A 171 2.62 16.68 8.43
C PRO A 171 2.12 15.38 7.79
N PHE A 172 1.04 14.85 8.36
CA PHE A 172 0.18 13.86 7.72
C PHE A 172 -0.98 14.59 7.04
N LEU A 173 -1.32 14.21 5.81
CA LEU A 173 -2.32 14.87 5.00
C LEU A 173 -3.47 13.91 4.66
N ALA A 174 -4.72 14.38 4.75
CA ALA A 174 -5.89 13.65 4.24
C ALA A 174 -7.05 14.63 3.95
N ALA A 175 -7.22 15.00 2.70
CA ALA A 175 -8.24 15.92 2.24
C ALA A 175 -9.68 15.35 2.28
N ASN A 176 -9.80 14.03 2.30
CA ASN A 176 -11.06 13.29 2.16
C ASN A 176 -11.50 12.56 3.43
N VAL A 177 -10.82 12.78 4.57
CA VAL A 177 -11.25 12.24 5.87
C VAL A 177 -11.80 13.37 6.72
N GLU A 178 -13.08 13.35 6.99
CA GLU A 178 -13.79 14.45 7.66
C GLU A 178 -14.67 13.92 8.80
N ASP A 179 -14.82 14.72 9.84
CA ASP A 179 -15.81 14.48 10.88
C ASP A 179 -17.20 14.33 10.27
N ALA A 180 -17.90 13.25 10.58
CA ALA A 180 -19.18 12.91 9.93
C ALA A 180 -20.30 13.91 10.24
N ALA A 181 -20.23 14.61 11.38
CA ALA A 181 -21.24 15.57 11.83
C ALA A 181 -20.93 17.00 11.34
N THR A 182 -19.66 17.41 11.37
CA THR A 182 -19.26 18.81 11.11
C THR A 182 -18.64 19.04 9.74
N GLY A 183 -18.13 17.98 9.10
CA GLY A 183 -17.37 18.07 7.85
C GLY A 183 -15.95 18.65 8.00
N VAL A 184 -15.47 18.86 9.23
CA VAL A 184 -14.12 19.34 9.50
C VAL A 184 -13.09 18.23 9.18
N PRO A 185 -12.03 18.50 8.41
CA PRO A 185 -11.00 17.51 8.13
C PRO A 185 -10.30 16.99 9.39
N LEU A 186 -10.02 15.69 9.45
CA LEU A 186 -9.27 15.06 10.53
C LEU A 186 -7.81 15.52 10.57
N LEU A 187 -7.21 15.61 9.41
CA LEU A 187 -5.82 16.00 9.16
C LEU A 187 -5.78 17.20 8.20
N PRO A 188 -4.70 17.98 8.15
CA PRO A 188 -4.51 19.00 7.13
C PRO A 188 -4.77 18.42 5.74
N PRO A 189 -5.62 19.07 4.92
CA PRO A 189 -5.93 18.56 3.57
C PRO A 189 -4.76 18.71 2.60
N PHE A 190 -3.92 19.72 2.84
CA PHE A 190 -2.76 20.04 1.99
C PHE A 190 -1.70 20.80 2.78
N VAL A 191 -0.51 20.88 2.20
CA VAL A 191 0.57 21.77 2.63
C VAL A 191 1.12 22.53 1.41
N VAL A 192 1.53 23.79 1.62
CA VAL A 192 2.17 24.61 0.58
C VAL A 192 3.64 24.80 0.93
N ARG A 193 4.51 24.54 -0.04
CA ARG A 193 5.96 24.77 0.07
C ARG A 193 6.38 25.87 -0.91
N LYS A 194 7.35 26.67 -0.49
CA LYS A 194 7.94 27.69 -1.34
C LYS A 194 9.27 27.17 -1.93
N VAL A 195 9.39 27.21 -3.25
CA VAL A 195 10.57 26.79 -4.01
C VAL A 195 11.06 27.99 -4.82
N GLY A 196 12.11 28.63 -4.35
CA GLY A 196 12.42 29.99 -4.81
C GLY A 196 11.24 30.91 -4.52
N ASP A 197 10.69 31.54 -5.56
CA ASP A 197 9.52 32.41 -5.46
C ASP A 197 8.20 31.71 -5.78
N VAL A 198 8.25 30.45 -6.23
CA VAL A 198 7.05 29.69 -6.63
C VAL A 198 6.48 28.91 -5.45
N ARG A 199 5.15 28.95 -5.30
CA ARG A 199 4.40 28.16 -4.34
C ARG A 199 3.95 26.85 -4.98
N VAL A 200 4.22 25.71 -4.31
CA VAL A 200 3.81 24.36 -4.72
C VAL A 200 2.94 23.77 -3.61
N ALA A 201 1.74 23.33 -3.95
CA ALA A 201 0.85 22.66 -3.02
C ALA A 201 0.88 21.14 -3.16
N PHE A 202 0.79 20.46 -2.03
CA PHE A 202 0.68 19.00 -1.93
C PHE A 202 -0.63 18.66 -1.24
N ILE A 203 -1.56 18.00 -1.94
CA ILE A 203 -2.87 17.59 -1.42
C ILE A 203 -2.83 16.09 -1.16
N GLY A 204 -3.07 15.66 0.10
CA GLY A 204 -3.13 14.25 0.47
C GLY A 204 -4.54 13.68 0.37
N ALA A 205 -4.69 12.42 -0.01
CA ALA A 205 -5.96 11.69 0.08
C ALA A 205 -5.72 10.19 0.32
N VAL A 206 -6.62 9.57 1.08
CA VAL A 206 -6.60 8.12 1.36
C VAL A 206 -7.78 7.44 0.67
N THR A 207 -7.62 6.16 0.35
CA THR A 207 -8.70 5.38 -0.28
C THR A 207 -10.00 5.47 0.50
N ARG A 208 -11.08 5.81 -0.18
CA ARG A 208 -12.44 5.82 0.41
C ARG A 208 -12.89 4.44 0.90
N SER A 209 -12.17 3.39 0.53
CA SER A 209 -12.44 2.01 0.95
C SER A 209 -11.96 1.73 2.37
N THR A 210 -11.18 2.61 3.00
CA THR A 210 -10.62 2.46 4.36
C THR A 210 -11.62 1.95 5.39
N PRO A 211 -12.88 2.42 5.49
CA PRO A 211 -13.82 1.91 6.48
C PRO A 211 -14.16 0.41 6.35
N GLY A 212 -13.91 -0.18 5.18
CA GLY A 212 -14.13 -1.61 4.95
C GLY A 212 -12.90 -2.48 5.21
N ILE A 213 -11.74 -1.88 5.48
CA ILE A 213 -10.45 -2.57 5.57
C ILE A 213 -9.64 -2.23 6.83
N VAL A 214 -10.22 -1.49 7.77
CA VAL A 214 -9.64 -1.23 9.11
C VAL A 214 -10.67 -1.53 10.19
N MET A 215 -10.24 -1.52 11.47
CA MET A 215 -11.15 -1.74 12.61
C MET A 215 -12.21 -0.63 12.70
N PRO A 216 -13.52 -0.94 12.56
CA PRO A 216 -14.57 0.07 12.46
C PRO A 216 -14.66 0.99 13.69
N ASP A 217 -14.41 0.46 14.88
CA ASP A 217 -14.47 1.24 16.12
C ASP A 217 -13.38 2.31 16.19
N GLY A 218 -12.22 2.06 15.58
CA GLY A 218 -11.10 2.99 15.55
C GLY A 218 -11.34 4.24 14.72
N ILE A 219 -12.32 4.21 13.81
CA ILE A 219 -12.65 5.30 12.89
C ILE A 219 -14.09 5.80 13.07
N ARG A 220 -14.76 5.42 14.17
CA ARG A 220 -16.14 5.83 14.43
C ARG A 220 -16.26 7.35 14.49
N GLY A 221 -17.25 7.89 13.77
CA GLY A 221 -17.48 9.33 13.66
C GLY A 221 -16.72 10.02 12.52
N TRP A 222 -15.91 9.28 11.77
CA TRP A 222 -15.18 9.79 10.62
C TRP A 222 -15.74 9.26 9.30
N ARG A 223 -15.77 10.12 8.30
CA ARG A 223 -16.27 9.79 6.95
C ARG A 223 -15.12 9.91 5.94
N PHE A 224 -14.95 8.88 5.12
CA PHE A 224 -14.00 8.83 4.02
C PHE A 224 -14.75 9.10 2.73
N THR A 225 -14.52 10.27 2.16
CA THR A 225 -15.22 10.75 0.95
C THR A 225 -14.45 10.40 -0.32
N ALA A 226 -15.05 10.66 -1.50
CA ALA A 226 -14.40 10.39 -2.77
C ALA A 226 -13.14 11.25 -2.95
N GLU A 227 -12.03 10.61 -3.29
CA GLU A 227 -10.69 11.19 -3.37
C GLU A 227 -10.63 12.34 -4.37
N ALA A 228 -11.09 12.10 -5.62
CA ALA A 228 -11.09 13.13 -6.67
C ALA A 228 -11.92 14.36 -6.29
N ALA A 229 -13.08 14.16 -5.65
CA ALA A 229 -13.95 15.28 -5.25
C ALA A 229 -13.28 16.16 -4.19
N ALA A 230 -12.62 15.53 -3.20
CA ALA A 230 -11.91 16.26 -2.15
C ALA A 230 -10.67 16.98 -2.71
N ILE A 231 -9.86 16.31 -3.53
CA ILE A 231 -8.68 16.91 -4.18
C ILE A 231 -9.11 18.11 -5.03
N ASN A 232 -10.14 17.96 -5.85
CA ASN A 232 -10.63 19.02 -6.74
C ASN A 232 -11.15 20.24 -5.96
N ARG A 233 -11.79 20.02 -4.79
CA ARG A 233 -12.24 21.13 -3.91
C ARG A 233 -11.05 21.99 -3.49
N TYR A 234 -9.99 21.37 -2.99
CA TYR A 234 -8.81 22.10 -2.53
C TYR A 234 -7.93 22.62 -3.67
N ALA A 235 -7.86 21.92 -4.82
CA ALA A 235 -7.16 22.40 -6.00
C ALA A 235 -7.75 23.71 -6.51
N ARG A 236 -9.10 23.83 -6.58
CA ARG A 236 -9.77 25.09 -6.95
C ARG A 236 -9.54 26.20 -5.93
N GLN A 237 -9.58 25.89 -4.63
CA GLN A 237 -9.26 26.86 -3.58
C GLN A 237 -7.84 27.40 -3.76
N LEU A 238 -6.85 26.52 -3.87
CA LEU A 238 -5.43 26.87 -4.04
C LEU A 238 -5.18 27.70 -5.31
N ARG A 239 -5.85 27.35 -6.42
CA ARG A 239 -5.81 28.16 -7.65
C ARG A 239 -6.37 29.55 -7.45
N ALA A 240 -7.48 29.71 -6.74
CA ALA A 240 -8.05 31.02 -6.41
C ALA A 240 -7.11 31.86 -5.52
N GLU A 241 -6.30 31.20 -4.69
CA GLU A 241 -5.25 31.81 -3.87
C GLU A 241 -3.94 32.07 -4.66
N GLY A 242 -3.89 31.73 -5.97
CA GLY A 242 -2.76 31.93 -6.87
C GLY A 242 -1.65 30.87 -6.72
N VAL A 243 -1.96 29.67 -6.22
CA VAL A 243 -1.05 28.51 -6.23
C VAL A 243 -1.30 27.71 -7.50
N ASN A 244 -0.34 27.72 -8.43
CA ASN A 244 -0.50 27.18 -9.77
C ASN A 244 0.25 25.87 -10.02
N ALA A 245 1.06 25.40 -9.09
CA ALA A 245 1.73 24.10 -9.11
C ALA A 245 1.09 23.21 -8.03
N ILE A 246 0.39 22.16 -8.42
CA ILE A 246 -0.38 21.30 -7.51
C ILE A 246 -0.02 19.83 -7.72
N VAL A 247 0.40 19.18 -6.64
CA VAL A 247 0.73 17.75 -6.57
C VAL A 247 -0.33 17.04 -5.73
N ALA A 248 -0.94 16.01 -6.25
CA ALA A 248 -1.78 15.10 -5.49
C ALA A 248 -0.96 13.90 -5.00
N VAL A 249 -1.10 13.56 -3.72
CA VAL A 249 -0.49 12.41 -3.08
C VAL A 249 -1.62 11.52 -2.58
N VAL A 250 -1.89 10.42 -3.31
CA VAL A 250 -3.13 9.66 -3.15
C VAL A 250 -2.80 8.23 -2.73
N HIS A 251 -3.22 7.85 -1.53
CA HIS A 251 -3.10 6.47 -1.12
C HIS A 251 -4.27 5.65 -1.68
N GLU A 252 -4.23 5.43 -2.96
CA GLU A 252 -5.04 4.52 -3.77
C GLU A 252 -4.21 4.13 -4.99
N GLY A 253 -4.41 2.94 -5.53
CA GLY A 253 -3.51 2.42 -6.54
C GLY A 253 -4.20 1.78 -7.73
N GLY A 254 -3.35 1.23 -8.56
CA GLY A 254 -3.72 0.47 -9.74
C GLY A 254 -2.71 -0.63 -10.04
N ASP A 255 -2.79 -1.16 -11.23
CA ASP A 255 -1.92 -2.18 -11.77
C ASP A 255 -1.67 -1.90 -13.25
N THR A 256 -0.49 -2.25 -13.74
CA THR A 256 -0.11 -2.18 -15.15
C THR A 256 0.63 -3.45 -15.54
N ASP A 257 0.72 -3.74 -16.81
CA ASP A 257 1.64 -4.73 -17.33
C ASP A 257 3.01 -4.05 -17.58
N GLY A 258 4.07 -4.84 -17.68
CA GLY A 258 5.42 -4.33 -17.91
C GLY A 258 6.28 -4.19 -16.66
N GLY A 259 7.29 -3.32 -16.73
CA GLY A 259 8.26 -3.06 -15.66
C GLY A 259 7.86 -1.88 -14.78
N PHE A 260 8.69 -1.60 -13.80
CA PHE A 260 8.43 -0.53 -12.82
C PHE A 260 8.44 0.89 -13.41
N ASN A 261 8.88 1.07 -14.63
CA ASN A 261 8.84 2.35 -15.37
C ASN A 261 7.89 2.32 -16.57
N ASP A 262 7.13 1.24 -16.75
CA ASP A 262 6.20 1.07 -17.86
C ASP A 262 4.76 1.40 -17.43
N CYS A 263 3.86 1.56 -18.43
CA CYS A 263 2.44 1.85 -18.21
C CYS A 263 1.56 1.15 -19.24
N GLU A 264 1.75 -0.14 -19.42
CA GLU A 264 0.94 -0.94 -20.33
C GLU A 264 -0.34 -1.40 -19.64
N ASN A 265 -1.48 -1.31 -20.33
CA ASN A 265 -2.80 -1.74 -19.86
C ASN A 265 -3.15 -1.25 -18.42
N PRO A 266 -3.14 0.07 -18.17
CA PRO A 266 -3.40 0.61 -16.84
C PRO A 266 -4.83 0.32 -16.38
N ARG A 267 -4.98 -0.27 -15.19
CA ARG A 267 -6.25 -0.70 -14.60
C ARG A 267 -6.27 -0.47 -13.08
N GLY A 268 -7.43 -0.15 -12.55
CA GLY A 268 -7.64 0.06 -11.12
C GLY A 268 -8.09 1.47 -10.77
N PRO A 269 -8.51 1.69 -9.52
CA PRO A 269 -9.20 2.91 -9.09
C PRO A 269 -8.43 4.21 -9.32
N ILE A 270 -7.11 4.20 -9.16
CA ILE A 270 -6.31 5.41 -9.30
C ILE A 270 -6.45 6.04 -10.69
N PHE A 271 -6.54 5.22 -11.74
CA PHE A 271 -6.65 5.73 -13.11
C PHE A 271 -7.99 6.43 -13.37
N ASP A 272 -9.07 5.96 -12.71
CA ASP A 272 -10.37 6.62 -12.75
C ASP A 272 -10.35 7.91 -11.91
N ILE A 273 -9.70 7.88 -10.74
CA ILE A 273 -9.49 9.09 -9.91
C ILE A 273 -8.78 10.16 -10.75
N VAL A 274 -7.65 9.82 -11.39
CA VAL A 274 -6.84 10.76 -12.17
C VAL A 274 -7.61 11.40 -13.33
N ARG A 275 -8.41 10.61 -14.07
CA ARG A 275 -9.26 11.13 -15.16
C ARG A 275 -10.33 12.12 -14.67
N ASN A 276 -10.72 12.03 -13.40
CA ASN A 276 -11.70 12.91 -12.76
C ASN A 276 -11.07 14.07 -11.96
N LEU A 277 -9.71 14.20 -11.97
CA LEU A 277 -9.05 15.33 -11.31
C LEU A 277 -9.19 16.62 -12.12
N ASP A 278 -9.29 17.73 -11.37
CA ASP A 278 -9.23 19.08 -11.93
C ASP A 278 -7.94 19.24 -12.78
N PRO A 279 -8.02 19.90 -13.95
CA PRO A 279 -6.85 20.18 -14.78
C PRO A 279 -5.71 20.92 -14.07
N ALA A 280 -5.97 21.56 -12.95
CA ALA A 280 -4.96 22.23 -12.14
C ALA A 280 -3.97 21.29 -11.44
N VAL A 281 -4.30 20.00 -11.29
CA VAL A 281 -3.38 19.02 -10.69
C VAL A 281 -2.35 18.59 -11.73
N ASP A 282 -1.05 18.67 -11.39
CA ASP A 282 0.07 18.46 -12.33
C ASP A 282 0.71 17.09 -12.22
N VAL A 283 0.81 16.55 -11.01
CA VAL A 283 1.47 15.27 -10.70
C VAL A 283 0.62 14.49 -9.72
N VAL A 284 0.61 13.16 -9.85
CA VAL A 284 -0.04 12.25 -8.91
C VAL A 284 0.97 11.18 -8.46
N PHE A 285 1.26 11.15 -7.16
CA PHE A 285 1.88 10.01 -6.51
C PHE A 285 0.80 9.10 -5.95
N SER A 286 0.97 7.79 -6.10
CA SER A 286 -0.01 6.78 -5.68
C SER A 286 0.61 5.70 -4.78
N GLY A 287 -0.23 4.83 -4.19
CA GLY A 287 0.18 3.78 -3.25
C GLY A 287 -0.81 2.62 -3.20
N HIS A 288 -0.94 1.95 -2.04
CA HIS A 288 -1.95 0.96 -1.67
C HIS A 288 -1.84 -0.41 -2.37
N THR A 289 -1.58 -0.47 -3.65
CA THR A 289 -1.57 -1.75 -4.41
C THR A 289 -0.21 -2.45 -4.42
N HIS A 290 0.84 -1.85 -3.85
CA HIS A 290 2.22 -2.37 -3.87
C HIS A 290 2.76 -2.64 -5.28
N ARG A 291 2.15 -2.04 -6.31
CA ARG A 291 2.61 -2.13 -7.69
C ARG A 291 3.60 -1.02 -8.01
N ALA A 292 4.27 -1.16 -9.13
CA ALA A 292 5.15 -0.11 -9.62
C ALA A 292 4.80 0.21 -11.06
N TYR A 293 4.67 1.48 -11.36
CA TYR A 293 4.41 1.99 -12.71
C TYR A 293 4.81 3.47 -12.82
N ASN A 294 4.96 3.91 -14.06
CA ASN A 294 5.23 5.30 -14.42
C ASN A 294 4.40 5.68 -15.64
N CYS A 295 3.26 6.26 -15.40
CA CYS A 295 2.25 6.58 -16.41
C CYS A 295 2.22 8.08 -16.73
N ARG A 296 1.74 8.40 -17.93
CA ARG A 296 1.33 9.75 -18.28
C ARG A 296 -0.14 9.74 -18.71
N ILE A 297 -1.00 10.40 -17.92
CA ILE A 297 -2.45 10.42 -18.13
C ILE A 297 -2.91 11.88 -18.17
N ASP A 298 -3.58 12.28 -19.25
CA ASP A 298 -4.00 13.66 -19.50
C ASP A 298 -2.85 14.68 -19.31
N GLY A 299 -1.63 14.30 -19.75
CA GLY A 299 -0.43 15.10 -19.63
C GLY A 299 0.21 15.13 -18.24
N ARG A 300 -0.36 14.46 -17.23
CA ARG A 300 0.15 14.37 -15.84
C ARG A 300 1.06 13.15 -15.68
N ALA A 301 2.12 13.29 -14.87
CA ALA A 301 2.84 12.13 -14.35
C ALA A 301 2.01 11.45 -13.26
N VAL A 302 1.83 10.13 -13.36
CA VAL A 302 1.13 9.27 -12.40
C VAL A 302 2.05 8.12 -12.08
N ILE A 303 2.60 8.07 -10.85
CA ILE A 303 3.71 7.18 -10.53
C ILE A 303 3.52 6.50 -9.19
N GLN A 304 3.93 5.22 -9.09
CA GLN A 304 3.97 4.41 -7.88
C GLN A 304 5.25 3.60 -7.79
N GLY A 305 5.82 3.48 -6.59
CA GLY A 305 7.13 2.89 -6.33
C GLY A 305 7.11 1.57 -5.57
N ALA A 306 6.29 0.58 -5.98
CA ALA A 306 6.18 -0.72 -5.31
C ALA A 306 5.83 -0.60 -3.82
N SER A 307 6.65 -1.14 -2.91
CA SER A 307 6.48 -1.09 -1.46
C SER A 307 7.79 -1.34 -0.72
N PHE A 308 7.78 -1.18 0.62
CA PHE A 308 8.87 -1.57 1.53
C PHE A 308 10.19 -0.83 1.25
N GLY A 309 10.10 0.39 0.71
CA GLY A 309 11.27 1.20 0.40
C GLY A 309 12.17 0.66 -0.71
N ARG A 310 11.69 -0.30 -1.54
CA ARG A 310 12.47 -0.93 -2.62
C ARG A 310 12.66 -0.04 -3.85
N LEU A 311 11.77 0.96 -4.03
CA LEU A 311 11.84 1.94 -5.10
C LEU A 311 11.65 3.36 -4.55
N LEU A 312 12.30 4.32 -5.20
CA LEU A 312 12.00 5.75 -5.12
C LEU A 312 11.38 6.21 -6.43
N SER A 313 10.23 6.87 -6.36
CA SER A 313 9.61 7.57 -7.47
C SER A 313 10.15 9.00 -7.53
N VAL A 314 10.83 9.36 -8.59
CA VAL A 314 11.45 10.69 -8.79
C VAL A 314 10.73 11.42 -9.91
N VAL A 315 10.27 12.64 -9.65
CA VAL A 315 9.66 13.52 -10.64
C VAL A 315 10.40 14.85 -10.64
N ASP A 316 11.07 15.16 -11.75
CA ASP A 316 11.77 16.43 -11.96
C ASP A 316 10.81 17.41 -12.66
N LEU A 317 10.52 18.53 -12.01
CA LEU A 317 9.62 19.58 -12.49
C LEU A 317 10.41 20.82 -12.90
N GLN A 318 9.89 21.53 -13.89
CA GLN A 318 10.26 22.90 -14.22
C GLN A 318 9.06 23.81 -13.93
N LEU A 319 9.26 24.77 -13.04
CA LEU A 319 8.23 25.73 -12.62
C LEU A 319 8.48 27.05 -13.32
N ASP A 320 7.48 27.57 -14.01
CA ASP A 320 7.54 28.89 -14.63
C ASP A 320 7.46 29.96 -13.53
N ARG A 321 8.52 30.77 -13.40
CA ARG A 321 8.62 31.77 -12.33
C ARG A 321 7.55 32.86 -12.43
N ALA A 322 7.14 33.22 -13.64
CA ALA A 322 6.18 34.29 -13.85
C ALA A 322 4.74 33.88 -13.53
N THR A 323 4.39 32.64 -13.85
CA THR A 323 3.02 32.12 -13.67
C THR A 323 2.87 31.22 -12.44
N GLY A 324 3.97 30.71 -11.90
CA GLY A 324 3.99 29.70 -10.85
C GLY A 324 3.48 28.31 -11.31
N ALA A 325 3.28 28.10 -12.60
CA ALA A 325 2.75 26.87 -13.16
C ALA A 325 3.85 25.85 -13.48
N VAL A 326 3.48 24.55 -13.49
CA VAL A 326 4.38 23.48 -13.96
C VAL A 326 4.43 23.47 -15.47
N ALA A 327 5.64 23.48 -16.04
CA ALA A 327 5.89 23.18 -17.45
C ALA A 327 5.80 21.68 -17.68
N ARG A 328 4.57 21.16 -17.91
CA ARG A 328 4.29 19.72 -17.99
C ARG A 328 5.05 19.01 -19.11
N ASP A 329 5.31 19.71 -20.20
CA ASP A 329 6.12 19.27 -21.34
C ASP A 329 7.57 18.99 -20.98
N LEU A 330 8.08 19.61 -19.91
CA LEU A 330 9.44 19.43 -19.39
C LEU A 330 9.50 18.52 -18.15
N THR A 331 8.37 17.94 -17.73
CA THR A 331 8.32 17.04 -16.58
C THR A 331 8.90 15.68 -16.93
N ALA A 332 9.89 15.23 -16.17
CA ALA A 332 10.47 13.89 -16.26
C ALA A 332 10.12 13.07 -15.00
N ALA A 333 9.74 11.81 -15.18
CA ALA A 333 9.39 10.90 -14.09
C ALA A 333 10.08 9.55 -14.26
N ARG A 334 10.55 8.95 -13.16
CA ARG A 334 11.16 7.62 -13.15
C ARG A 334 11.12 6.98 -11.78
N ASN A 335 11.02 5.66 -11.73
CA ASN A 335 11.28 4.86 -10.54
C ASN A 335 12.75 4.42 -10.52
N ILE A 336 13.38 4.49 -9.35
CA ILE A 336 14.77 4.13 -9.12
C ILE A 336 14.83 3.02 -8.06
N PRO A 337 15.42 1.84 -8.36
CA PRO A 337 15.65 0.81 -7.36
C PRO A 337 16.58 1.27 -6.23
N VAL A 338 16.18 0.99 -4.99
CA VAL A 338 17.00 1.21 -3.80
C VAL A 338 17.78 -0.08 -3.51
N ALA A 339 18.82 -0.34 -4.31
CA ALA A 339 19.67 -1.50 -4.13
C ALA A 339 20.42 -1.42 -2.79
N ASN A 340 20.42 -2.50 -1.99
CA ASN A 340 21.07 -2.58 -0.69
C ASN A 340 22.18 -3.64 -0.63
N GLY A 341 22.46 -4.30 -1.74
CA GLY A 341 23.46 -5.35 -1.86
C GLY A 341 23.80 -5.62 -3.31
N ARG A 342 24.77 -6.49 -3.51
CA ARG A 342 25.17 -6.91 -4.85
C ARG A 342 24.13 -7.85 -5.47
N GLY A 343 23.89 -7.67 -6.74
CA GLY A 343 23.07 -8.55 -7.55
C GLY A 343 23.77 -9.88 -7.88
N SER A 344 23.12 -10.69 -8.66
CA SER A 344 23.61 -12.02 -9.05
C SER A 344 24.80 -11.98 -10.03
N ASN A 345 25.14 -10.83 -10.60
CA ASN A 345 26.23 -10.66 -11.55
C ASN A 345 26.69 -9.20 -11.67
N ALA A 346 27.91 -9.00 -12.20
CA ALA A 346 28.53 -7.69 -12.31
C ALA A 346 27.78 -6.71 -13.25
N ALA A 347 27.05 -7.19 -14.25
CA ALA A 347 26.25 -6.34 -15.12
C ALA A 347 25.04 -5.74 -14.35
N LEU A 348 24.45 -6.53 -13.47
CA LEU A 348 23.35 -6.07 -12.59
C LEU A 348 23.86 -5.01 -11.60
N ASP A 349 25.03 -5.23 -10.99
CA ASP A 349 25.66 -4.27 -10.08
C ASP A 349 26.05 -2.95 -10.78
N ALA A 350 26.46 -3.03 -12.04
CA ALA A 350 26.77 -1.85 -12.84
C ALA A 350 25.51 -1.05 -13.21
N ALA A 351 24.41 -1.72 -13.51
CA ALA A 351 23.13 -1.09 -13.84
C ALA A 351 22.41 -0.54 -12.61
N TYR A 352 22.52 -1.23 -11.47
CA TYR A 352 21.86 -0.89 -10.21
C TYR A 352 22.88 -0.88 -9.06
N PRO A 353 23.78 0.11 -9.01
CA PRO A 353 24.82 0.16 -7.98
C PRO A 353 24.18 0.30 -6.59
N PRO A 354 24.65 -0.49 -5.60
CA PRO A 354 24.08 -0.45 -4.26
C PRO A 354 24.36 0.89 -3.56
N PHE A 355 23.38 1.32 -2.78
CA PHE A 355 23.52 2.43 -1.85
C PHE A 355 24.26 1.97 -0.58
N ALA A 356 24.84 2.92 0.15
CA ALA A 356 25.42 2.66 1.45
C ALA A 356 24.37 2.80 2.54
N ALA A 357 24.54 2.11 3.68
CA ALA A 357 23.69 2.34 4.83
C ALA A 357 24.03 3.70 5.47
N ASP A 358 23.05 4.60 5.58
CA ASP A 358 23.19 5.85 6.33
C ASP A 358 23.37 5.54 7.83
N ALA A 359 24.47 6.01 8.42
CA ALA A 359 24.86 5.64 9.77
C ALA A 359 23.85 6.10 10.85
N LYS A 360 23.23 7.28 10.65
CA LYS A 360 22.26 7.83 11.62
C LYS A 360 20.97 7.00 11.63
N VAL A 361 20.45 6.67 10.45
CA VAL A 361 19.23 5.86 10.34
C VAL A 361 19.51 4.41 10.71
N ALA A 362 20.67 3.86 10.32
CA ALA A 362 21.09 2.51 10.73
C ALA A 362 21.17 2.34 12.25
N ALA A 363 21.66 3.35 12.97
CA ALA A 363 21.72 3.31 14.44
C ALA A 363 20.33 3.21 15.10
N ILE A 364 19.30 3.85 14.53
CA ILE A 364 17.91 3.72 14.99
C ILE A 364 17.43 2.28 14.78
N VAL A 365 17.61 1.75 13.56
CA VAL A 365 17.20 0.38 13.21
C VAL A 365 17.88 -0.64 14.13
N GLU A 366 19.20 -0.51 14.33
CA GLU A 366 19.98 -1.38 15.22
C GLU A 366 19.52 -1.32 16.67
N HIS A 367 19.19 -0.12 17.18
CA HIS A 367 18.70 0.06 18.55
C HIS A 367 17.43 -0.77 18.82
N TYR A 368 16.46 -0.67 17.92
CA TYR A 368 15.20 -1.42 18.04
C TYR A 368 15.36 -2.90 17.68
N GLY A 369 16.18 -3.23 16.70
CA GLY A 369 16.53 -4.60 16.33
C GLY A 369 17.11 -5.40 17.51
N LYS A 370 18.05 -4.82 18.26
CA LYS A 370 18.61 -5.45 19.46
C LYS A 370 17.55 -5.72 20.54
N ARG A 371 16.56 -4.85 20.68
CA ARG A 371 15.47 -5.02 21.67
C ARG A 371 14.47 -6.10 21.23
N VAL A 372 14.27 -6.24 19.95
CA VAL A 372 13.33 -7.22 19.36
C VAL A 372 13.95 -8.61 19.24
N ALA A 373 15.26 -8.70 19.01
CA ALA A 373 15.94 -9.97 18.70
C ALA A 373 15.59 -11.13 19.63
N PRO A 374 15.55 -10.98 20.98
CA PRO A 374 15.20 -12.10 21.86
C PRO A 374 13.81 -12.68 21.62
N LEU A 375 12.85 -11.87 21.15
CA LEU A 375 11.53 -12.32 20.79
C LEU A 375 11.47 -12.78 19.32
N ALA A 376 12.05 -12.00 18.40
CA ALA A 376 12.02 -12.29 16.97
C ALA A 376 12.73 -13.61 16.62
N ASP A 377 13.88 -13.85 17.24
CA ASP A 377 14.71 -15.04 16.96
C ASP A 377 14.25 -16.29 17.71
N ARG A 378 13.23 -16.18 18.57
CA ARG A 378 12.69 -17.34 19.31
C ARG A 378 12.10 -18.37 18.33
N PRO A 379 12.63 -19.61 18.29
CA PRO A 379 12.05 -20.67 17.46
C PRO A 379 10.59 -20.96 17.85
N VAL A 380 9.72 -21.11 16.87
CA VAL A 380 8.30 -21.46 17.07
C VAL A 380 7.89 -22.76 16.40
N GLY A 381 8.76 -23.34 15.56
CA GLY A 381 8.50 -24.59 14.89
C GLY A 381 9.49 -24.84 13.76
N ARG A 382 9.21 -25.90 12.98
CA ARG A 382 10.00 -26.29 11.80
C ARG A 382 9.07 -26.59 10.64
N ILE A 383 9.45 -26.19 9.41
CA ILE A 383 8.71 -26.47 8.18
C ILE A 383 9.64 -27.10 7.14
N GLY A 384 9.13 -28.04 6.34
CA GLY A 384 9.92 -28.76 5.34
C GLY A 384 10.12 -27.98 4.04
N ALA A 385 9.25 -27.04 3.74
CA ALA A 385 9.33 -26.18 2.56
C ALA A 385 8.58 -24.86 2.80
N THR A 386 8.81 -23.87 1.95
CA THR A 386 8.09 -22.58 1.99
C THR A 386 6.58 -22.77 1.91
N ILE A 387 5.85 -22.14 2.83
CA ILE A 387 4.39 -22.10 2.88
C ILE A 387 3.93 -20.83 2.19
N GLU A 388 3.38 -20.98 0.99
CA GLU A 388 3.05 -19.87 0.09
C GLU A 388 1.78 -19.13 0.52
N ARG A 389 1.85 -17.79 0.47
CA ARG A 389 0.70 -16.91 0.79
C ARG A 389 -0.28 -16.74 -0.37
N LEU A 390 0.21 -16.81 -1.60
CA LEU A 390 -0.63 -16.58 -2.77
C LEU A 390 -1.57 -17.76 -2.96
N PRO A 391 -2.87 -17.50 -3.16
CA PRO A 391 -3.81 -18.56 -3.46
C PRO A 391 -3.45 -19.22 -4.79
N ALA A 392 -3.65 -20.55 -4.85
CA ALA A 392 -3.77 -21.24 -6.12
C ALA A 392 -4.99 -20.65 -6.89
N ASP A 393 -5.08 -20.91 -8.19
CA ASP A 393 -6.17 -20.44 -9.07
C ASP A 393 -7.59 -20.74 -8.56
N GLN A 394 -7.73 -21.54 -7.51
CA GLN A 394 -8.98 -22.03 -6.96
C GLN A 394 -9.52 -21.19 -5.79
N GLY A 395 -8.67 -20.41 -5.09
CA GLY A 395 -9.12 -19.43 -4.09
C GLY A 395 -8.46 -19.50 -2.72
N ASP A 396 -7.92 -20.66 -2.26
CA ASP A 396 -7.23 -20.78 -0.99
C ASP A 396 -5.71 -21.03 -1.16
N SER A 397 -4.94 -20.64 -0.14
CA SER A 397 -3.47 -20.75 -0.15
C SER A 397 -2.97 -21.67 0.96
N PRO A 398 -1.76 -22.27 0.82
CA PRO A 398 -1.14 -23.03 1.90
C PRO A 398 -1.03 -22.25 3.21
N ALA A 399 -0.65 -20.95 3.16
CA ALA A 399 -0.58 -20.10 4.35
C ALA A 399 -1.95 -19.83 4.96
N GLY A 400 -2.96 -19.60 4.12
CA GLY A 400 -4.35 -19.43 4.58
C GLY A 400 -4.89 -20.66 5.28
N ARG A 401 -4.60 -21.85 4.74
CA ARG A 401 -4.98 -23.13 5.36
C ARG A 401 -4.28 -23.34 6.71
N LEU A 402 -2.98 -23.06 6.78
CA LEU A 402 -2.20 -23.17 8.03
C LEU A 402 -2.78 -22.25 9.13
N ILE A 403 -3.02 -20.98 8.82
CA ILE A 403 -3.55 -20.01 9.78
C ILE A 403 -4.96 -20.41 10.23
N ALA A 404 -5.84 -20.77 9.30
CA ALA A 404 -7.20 -21.16 9.63
C ALA A 404 -7.25 -22.44 10.49
N ASP A 405 -6.34 -23.40 10.25
CA ASP A 405 -6.23 -24.59 11.10
C ASP A 405 -5.68 -24.27 12.49
N ALA A 406 -4.76 -23.33 12.60
CA ALA A 406 -4.29 -22.83 13.89
C ALA A 406 -5.41 -22.14 14.68
N HIS A 407 -6.22 -21.29 14.02
CA HIS A 407 -7.40 -20.66 14.63
C HIS A 407 -8.40 -21.70 15.13
N LEU A 408 -8.69 -22.71 14.30
CA LEU A 408 -9.59 -23.82 14.68
C LEU A 408 -9.04 -24.59 15.87
N ALA A 409 -7.77 -24.97 15.86
CA ALA A 409 -7.14 -25.73 16.93
C ALA A 409 -7.19 -24.95 18.27
N ALA A 410 -6.87 -23.67 18.24
CA ALA A 410 -6.85 -22.81 19.42
C ALA A 410 -8.25 -22.55 20.04
N THR A 411 -9.32 -22.76 19.27
CA THR A 411 -10.71 -22.47 19.70
C THR A 411 -11.61 -23.69 19.76
N ARG A 412 -11.05 -24.90 19.64
CA ARG A 412 -11.82 -26.15 19.78
C ARG A 412 -12.51 -26.27 21.15
N ALA A 413 -11.89 -25.76 22.21
CA ALA A 413 -12.50 -25.73 23.54
C ALA A 413 -13.74 -24.80 23.59
N ASN A 414 -13.83 -23.82 22.70
CA ASN A 414 -15.02 -22.96 22.53
C ASN A 414 -16.08 -23.59 21.62
N GLY A 415 -15.88 -24.85 21.23
CA GLY A 415 -16.77 -25.62 20.37
C GLY A 415 -16.65 -25.32 18.88
N ALA A 416 -15.54 -24.70 18.41
CA ALA A 416 -15.38 -24.31 17.01
C ALA A 416 -15.48 -25.50 16.05
N ASP A 417 -16.39 -25.41 15.08
CA ASP A 417 -16.59 -26.35 13.97
C ASP A 417 -15.73 -25.96 12.76
N VAL A 418 -15.62 -24.65 12.49
CA VAL A 418 -14.95 -24.05 11.34
C VAL A 418 -14.19 -22.81 11.78
N ALA A 419 -13.05 -22.56 11.15
CA ALA A 419 -12.37 -21.27 11.27
C ALA A 419 -12.05 -20.67 9.90
N PHE A 420 -11.96 -19.33 9.85
CA PHE A 420 -11.53 -18.60 8.68
C PHE A 420 -10.45 -17.59 9.02
N THR A 421 -9.61 -17.29 8.03
CA THR A 421 -8.82 -16.06 7.98
C THR A 421 -9.03 -15.35 6.65
N ASN A 422 -8.65 -14.08 6.57
CA ASN A 422 -8.76 -13.29 5.36
C ASN A 422 -7.42 -13.21 4.61
N THR A 423 -7.47 -13.12 3.30
CA THR A 423 -6.27 -13.05 2.44
C THR A 423 -5.42 -11.81 2.75
N GLY A 424 -6.06 -10.68 3.06
CA GLY A 424 -5.37 -9.43 3.43
C GLY A 424 -4.57 -9.54 4.73
N GLY A 425 -4.98 -10.43 5.63
CA GLY A 425 -4.29 -10.73 6.88
C GLY A 425 -2.99 -11.53 6.72
N ILE A 426 -2.68 -12.02 5.51
CA ILE A 426 -1.49 -12.82 5.21
C ILE A 426 -0.50 -11.97 4.43
N ARG A 427 0.58 -11.52 5.04
CA ARG A 427 1.45 -10.46 4.46
C ARG A 427 2.65 -11.00 3.70
N THR A 428 3.19 -12.16 4.07
CA THR A 428 4.34 -12.78 3.41
C THR A 428 4.22 -14.30 3.39
N ASN A 429 5.08 -14.98 2.63
CA ASN A 429 5.29 -16.41 2.73
C ASN A 429 5.95 -16.75 4.07
N LEU A 430 5.80 -17.98 4.54
CA LEU A 430 6.58 -18.51 5.65
C LEU A 430 7.67 -19.41 5.07
N ALA A 431 8.92 -18.97 5.14
CA ALA A 431 10.07 -19.70 4.61
C ALA A 431 10.88 -20.36 5.74
N PRO A 432 11.45 -21.55 5.53
CA PRO A 432 12.33 -22.18 6.51
C PRO A 432 13.67 -21.44 6.57
N ARG A 433 14.23 -21.30 7.78
CA ARG A 433 15.61 -20.84 7.99
C ARG A 433 16.54 -22.06 8.08
N GLY A 434 17.64 -22.02 7.37
CA GLY A 434 18.64 -23.09 7.41
C GLY A 434 18.13 -24.45 6.93
N ALA A 435 18.99 -25.46 7.07
CA ALA A 435 18.72 -26.82 6.59
C ALA A 435 17.79 -27.64 7.53
N ASP A 436 17.63 -27.21 8.77
CA ASP A 436 16.77 -27.85 9.78
C ASP A 436 15.29 -27.41 9.69
N GLY A 437 14.99 -26.43 8.83
CA GLY A 437 13.65 -25.94 8.60
C GLY A 437 13.10 -25.03 9.68
N THR A 438 13.94 -24.50 10.58
CA THR A 438 13.52 -23.64 11.70
C THR A 438 12.72 -22.44 11.20
N VAL A 439 11.65 -22.11 11.93
CA VAL A 439 10.83 -20.90 11.79
C VAL A 439 10.84 -20.16 13.12
N THR A 440 11.07 -18.86 13.07
CA THR A 440 11.09 -18.00 14.28
C THR A 440 9.78 -17.24 14.47
N PHE A 441 9.62 -16.67 15.65
CA PHE A 441 8.47 -15.80 15.96
C PHE A 441 8.41 -14.60 15.02
N GLY A 442 9.56 -14.01 14.66
CA GLY A 442 9.64 -12.90 13.72
C GLY A 442 9.16 -13.27 12.32
N ASP A 443 9.52 -14.46 11.80
CA ASP A 443 9.05 -14.95 10.48
C ASP A 443 7.53 -15.14 10.47
N MET A 444 7.03 -15.78 11.53
CA MET A 444 5.60 -16.02 11.70
C MET A 444 4.83 -14.70 11.87
N PHE A 445 5.35 -13.77 12.69
CA PHE A 445 4.75 -12.45 12.88
C PHE A 445 4.74 -11.65 11.59
N ALA A 446 5.79 -11.71 10.77
CA ALA A 446 5.82 -11.05 9.45
C ALA A 446 4.72 -11.59 8.51
N MET A 447 4.34 -12.86 8.65
CA MET A 447 3.23 -13.45 7.90
C MET A 447 1.86 -12.95 8.40
N GLN A 448 1.70 -12.76 9.72
CA GLN A 448 0.42 -12.37 10.37
C GLN A 448 0.66 -11.27 11.43
N PRO A 449 0.91 -9.99 11.02
CA PRO A 449 1.45 -8.97 11.92
C PRO A 449 0.41 -8.15 12.68
N PHE A 450 -0.88 -8.54 12.70
CA PHE A 450 -1.93 -7.67 13.24
C PHE A 450 -2.25 -7.90 14.72
N GLY A 451 -1.92 -9.06 15.28
CA GLY A 451 -2.18 -9.37 16.69
C GLY A 451 -3.67 -9.31 17.06
N ASN A 452 -4.53 -9.82 16.20
CA ASN A 452 -5.98 -9.86 16.46
C ASN A 452 -6.34 -10.90 17.51
N THR A 453 -7.35 -10.62 18.31
CA THR A 453 -7.99 -11.64 19.17
C THR A 453 -8.86 -12.56 18.31
N LEU A 454 -8.83 -13.86 18.56
CA LEU A 454 -9.77 -14.79 17.94
C LEU A 454 -11.15 -14.65 18.58
N VAL A 455 -12.20 -14.76 17.76
CA VAL A 455 -13.59 -14.69 18.20
C VAL A 455 -14.34 -15.87 17.63
N THR A 456 -14.93 -16.71 18.50
CA THR A 456 -15.82 -17.80 18.12
C THR A 456 -17.27 -17.36 18.28
N MET A 457 -18.09 -17.53 17.26
CA MET A 457 -19.50 -17.15 17.23
C MET A 457 -20.36 -18.24 16.61
N THR A 458 -21.66 -18.18 16.82
CA THR A 458 -22.65 -19.07 16.19
C THR A 458 -23.24 -18.39 14.96
N LEU A 459 -23.17 -19.07 13.81
CA LEU A 459 -23.88 -18.72 12.57
C LEU A 459 -24.86 -19.85 12.21
N THR A 460 -26.01 -19.53 11.61
CA THR A 460 -26.85 -20.52 10.95
C THR A 460 -26.20 -21.00 9.65
N GLY A 461 -26.58 -22.17 9.15
CA GLY A 461 -26.11 -22.66 7.87
C GLY A 461 -26.47 -21.72 6.72
N THR A 462 -27.65 -21.11 6.76
CA THR A 462 -28.08 -20.09 5.79
C THR A 462 -27.15 -18.88 5.82
N GLN A 463 -26.78 -18.38 7.00
CA GLN A 463 -25.80 -17.28 7.13
C GLN A 463 -24.41 -17.69 6.64
N LEU A 464 -23.95 -18.90 6.95
CA LEU A 464 -22.67 -19.40 6.49
C LEU A 464 -22.61 -19.48 4.95
N LYS A 465 -23.65 -19.99 4.29
CA LYS A 465 -23.72 -19.99 2.83
C LYS A 465 -23.70 -18.57 2.26
N ALA A 466 -24.51 -17.66 2.81
CA ALA A 466 -24.55 -16.26 2.40
C ALA A 466 -23.19 -15.57 2.59
N LEU A 467 -22.44 -15.93 3.63
CA LEU A 467 -21.08 -15.50 3.87
C LEU A 467 -20.15 -15.96 2.74
N LEU A 468 -20.17 -17.25 2.37
CA LEU A 468 -19.39 -17.79 1.27
C LEU A 468 -19.74 -17.11 -0.07
N GLU A 469 -21.01 -16.83 -0.34
CA GLU A 469 -21.44 -16.09 -1.54
C GLU A 469 -20.99 -14.61 -1.52
N SER A 470 -20.76 -14.05 -0.34
CA SER A 470 -20.32 -12.66 -0.22
C SER A 470 -18.91 -12.39 -0.73
N GLN A 471 -18.10 -13.40 -0.95
CA GLN A 471 -16.71 -13.32 -1.46
C GLN A 471 -16.61 -12.66 -2.84
N TRP A 472 -17.69 -12.66 -3.63
CA TRP A 472 -17.79 -11.99 -4.92
C TRP A 472 -18.43 -10.60 -4.84
N ARG A 473 -18.63 -10.03 -3.63
CA ARG A 473 -19.09 -8.65 -3.44
C ARG A 473 -17.95 -7.71 -3.79
N GLY A 474 -18.14 -6.82 -4.73
CA GLY A 474 -17.11 -5.92 -5.22
C GLY A 474 -16.76 -6.21 -6.66
N ASN A 475 -15.49 -6.43 -6.98
CA ASN A 475 -15.09 -6.84 -8.33
C ASN A 475 -15.25 -8.36 -8.50
N PRO A 476 -16.23 -8.84 -9.31
CA PRO A 476 -16.44 -10.29 -9.51
C PRO A 476 -15.24 -11.02 -10.12
N ALA A 477 -14.38 -10.30 -10.84
CA ALA A 477 -13.16 -10.86 -11.44
C ALA A 477 -12.01 -11.03 -10.42
N ARG A 478 -12.15 -10.43 -9.22
CA ARG A 478 -11.16 -10.53 -8.13
C ARG A 478 -11.90 -10.81 -6.82
N PRO A 479 -12.36 -12.05 -6.58
CA PRO A 479 -13.05 -12.40 -5.35
C PRO A 479 -12.12 -12.30 -4.14
N HIS A 480 -12.70 -11.93 -2.99
CA HIS A 480 -12.00 -11.90 -1.71
C HIS A 480 -12.28 -13.22 -0.98
N PHE A 481 -11.48 -14.26 -1.25
CA PHE A 481 -11.70 -15.56 -0.63
C PHE A 481 -11.33 -15.56 0.85
N LEU A 482 -12.26 -15.98 1.70
CA LEU A 482 -11.99 -16.43 3.06
C LEU A 482 -11.22 -17.74 3.00
N GLN A 483 -10.18 -17.86 3.78
CA GLN A 483 -9.30 -19.02 3.85
C GLN A 483 -9.84 -19.97 4.93
N PRO A 484 -10.45 -21.12 4.58
CA PRO A 484 -11.13 -21.99 5.53
C PRO A 484 -10.15 -22.95 6.23
N SER A 485 -10.54 -23.39 7.45
CA SER A 485 -9.89 -24.52 8.13
C SER A 485 -10.19 -25.85 7.44
N SER A 486 -9.42 -26.90 7.79
CA SER A 486 -9.52 -28.26 7.22
C SER A 486 -10.89 -28.92 7.37
N THR A 487 -11.72 -28.37 8.24
CA THR A 487 -13.09 -28.87 8.47
C THR A 487 -14.11 -28.38 7.45
N LEU A 488 -13.81 -27.34 6.65
CA LEU A 488 -14.74 -26.83 5.64
C LEU A 488 -14.13 -27.00 4.24
N THR A 489 -14.91 -27.63 3.37
CA THR A 489 -14.62 -27.70 1.93
C THR A 489 -15.84 -27.29 1.12
N TYR A 490 -15.62 -26.67 -0.04
CA TYR A 490 -16.68 -26.35 -0.99
C TYR A 490 -16.16 -26.14 -2.40
N ALA A 491 -17.05 -26.22 -3.39
CA ALA A 491 -16.74 -25.89 -4.78
C ALA A 491 -17.58 -24.69 -5.25
N TRP A 492 -17.08 -23.99 -6.26
CA TRP A 492 -17.74 -22.86 -6.87
C TRP A 492 -17.62 -22.86 -8.39
N ARG A 493 -18.46 -22.08 -9.09
CA ARG A 493 -18.47 -21.92 -10.54
C ARG A 493 -18.33 -20.46 -10.97
N ASP A 494 -17.47 -20.25 -11.97
CA ASP A 494 -17.18 -18.92 -12.50
C ASP A 494 -18.34 -18.37 -13.34
N ASP A 495 -19.00 -19.23 -14.10
CA ASP A 495 -20.11 -18.93 -15.00
C ASP A 495 -21.45 -18.71 -14.30
N ALA A 496 -21.53 -18.98 -13.00
CA ALA A 496 -22.74 -18.78 -12.21
C ALA A 496 -22.99 -17.31 -11.90
N THR A 497 -24.25 -16.93 -11.75
CA THR A 497 -24.64 -15.58 -11.34
C THR A 497 -24.21 -15.28 -9.92
N ARG A 498 -24.06 -14.00 -9.60
CA ARG A 498 -23.76 -13.54 -8.24
C ARG A 498 -24.84 -14.01 -7.26
N GLY A 499 -24.43 -14.58 -6.14
CA GLY A 499 -25.33 -15.18 -5.14
C GLY A 499 -25.67 -16.65 -5.38
N ALA A 500 -25.16 -17.24 -6.47
CA ALA A 500 -25.28 -18.66 -6.80
C ALA A 500 -23.95 -19.27 -7.27
N LYS A 501 -22.82 -18.66 -6.87
CA LYS A 501 -21.46 -19.09 -7.24
C LYS A 501 -21.07 -20.37 -6.52
N VAL A 502 -21.42 -20.50 -5.25
CA VAL A 502 -21.10 -21.66 -4.41
C VAL A 502 -22.05 -22.81 -4.74
N ILE A 503 -21.50 -23.98 -5.00
CA ILE A 503 -22.26 -25.21 -5.26
C ILE A 503 -22.70 -25.80 -3.92
N GLU A 504 -23.98 -25.71 -3.58
CA GLU A 504 -24.52 -26.07 -2.25
C GLU A 504 -24.18 -27.50 -1.84
N ASP A 505 -24.42 -28.46 -2.72
CA ASP A 505 -24.18 -29.89 -2.48
C ASP A 505 -22.69 -30.24 -2.29
N SER A 506 -21.81 -29.29 -2.55
CA SER A 506 -20.37 -29.46 -2.35
C SER A 506 -19.89 -28.97 -0.98
N ILE A 507 -20.73 -28.26 -0.24
CA ILE A 507 -20.36 -27.72 1.07
C ILE A 507 -20.36 -28.86 2.10
N ALA A 508 -19.19 -29.13 2.67
CA ALA A 508 -19.03 -30.13 3.72
C ALA A 508 -18.35 -29.51 4.95
N ILE A 509 -18.86 -29.81 6.13
CA ILE A 509 -18.34 -29.33 7.42
C ILE A 509 -18.09 -30.55 8.32
N GLY A 510 -16.84 -30.71 8.78
CA GLY A 510 -16.45 -31.89 9.55
C GLY A 510 -16.65 -33.21 8.81
N GLY A 511 -16.64 -33.20 7.48
CA GLY A 511 -16.93 -34.36 6.62
C GLY A 511 -18.43 -34.64 6.41
N ALA A 512 -19.33 -33.90 7.07
CA ALA A 512 -20.79 -34.03 6.88
C ALA A 512 -21.31 -32.95 5.90
N PRO A 513 -22.37 -33.30 5.10
CA PRO A 513 -23.02 -32.30 4.26
C PRO A 513 -23.57 -31.12 5.09
N TRP A 514 -23.39 -29.90 4.56
CA TRP A 514 -23.93 -28.68 5.13
C TRP A 514 -25.48 -28.71 5.16
N ARG A 515 -26.04 -28.08 6.19
CA ARG A 515 -27.51 -27.94 6.32
C ARG A 515 -27.89 -26.50 6.64
N PRO A 516 -28.90 -25.92 5.96
CA PRO A 516 -29.29 -24.51 6.10
C PRO A 516 -29.82 -24.18 7.51
N ASP A 517 -30.50 -25.13 8.17
CA ASP A 517 -31.11 -25.00 9.48
C ASP A 517 -30.15 -25.31 10.65
N ALA A 518 -28.99 -25.87 10.37
CA ALA A 518 -28.01 -26.17 11.41
C ALA A 518 -27.34 -24.90 11.95
N ARG A 519 -26.81 -25.00 13.16
CA ARG A 519 -25.99 -23.96 13.79
C ARG A 519 -24.53 -24.42 13.80
N TYR A 520 -23.65 -23.57 13.36
CA TYR A 520 -22.21 -23.83 13.28
C TYR A 520 -21.45 -22.83 14.14
N ARG A 521 -20.49 -23.32 14.90
CA ARG A 521 -19.54 -22.49 15.66
C ARG A 521 -18.37 -22.10 14.76
N VAL A 522 -18.28 -20.82 14.45
CA VAL A 522 -17.31 -20.27 13.49
C VAL A 522 -16.32 -19.37 14.22
N THR A 523 -15.03 -19.63 14.03
CA THR A 523 -13.95 -18.79 14.55
C THR A 523 -13.35 -17.93 13.45
N VAL A 524 -13.13 -16.65 13.77
CA VAL A 524 -12.44 -15.66 12.93
C VAL A 524 -11.58 -14.75 13.80
N ASN A 525 -10.68 -13.99 13.19
CA ASN A 525 -9.98 -12.91 13.90
C ASN A 525 -10.94 -11.73 14.22
N SER A 526 -10.57 -10.88 15.18
CA SER A 526 -11.41 -9.76 15.65
C SER A 526 -11.74 -8.77 14.53
N TYR A 527 -10.86 -8.59 13.57
CA TYR A 527 -11.10 -7.76 12.40
C TYR A 527 -12.27 -8.28 11.56
N LEU A 528 -12.27 -9.56 11.18
CA LEU A 528 -13.41 -10.17 10.48
C LEU A 528 -14.67 -10.19 11.33
N ALA A 529 -14.53 -10.48 12.64
CA ALA A 529 -15.66 -10.49 13.58
C ALA A 529 -16.38 -9.12 13.68
N ALA A 530 -15.66 -8.04 13.41
CA ALA A 530 -16.18 -6.67 13.33
C ALA A 530 -16.72 -6.30 11.93
N GLY A 531 -16.71 -7.22 10.95
CA GLY A 531 -17.20 -7.00 9.59
C GLY A 531 -16.15 -6.51 8.61
N GLY A 532 -14.86 -6.63 8.95
CA GLY A 532 -13.73 -6.30 8.08
C GLY A 532 -13.78 -7.02 6.74
N ASP A 533 -13.09 -6.49 5.73
CA ASP A 533 -13.12 -6.94 4.32
C ASP A 533 -14.55 -7.02 3.74
N ARG A 534 -15.50 -6.25 4.32
CA ARG A 534 -16.94 -6.22 3.97
C ARG A 534 -17.69 -7.54 4.26
N PHE A 535 -17.15 -8.39 5.13
CA PHE A 535 -17.84 -9.61 5.60
C PHE A 535 -18.79 -9.29 6.76
N HIS A 536 -19.72 -8.38 6.55
CA HIS A 536 -20.65 -7.86 7.57
C HIS A 536 -21.50 -8.95 8.25
N LEU A 537 -21.72 -10.09 7.60
CA LEU A 537 -22.46 -11.21 8.19
C LEU A 537 -21.84 -11.74 9.50
N PHE A 538 -20.53 -11.58 9.69
CA PHE A 538 -19.93 -11.94 10.97
C PHE A 538 -20.44 -11.06 12.13
N THR A 539 -20.90 -9.84 11.87
CA THR A 539 -21.44 -8.97 12.93
C THR A 539 -22.78 -9.48 13.47
N GLU A 540 -23.49 -10.33 12.72
CA GLU A 540 -24.76 -10.95 13.09
C GLU A 540 -24.56 -12.22 13.94
N GLY A 541 -23.33 -12.73 14.06
CA GLY A 541 -23.03 -13.94 14.83
C GLY A 541 -23.36 -13.78 16.31
N THR A 542 -23.98 -14.80 16.89
CA THR A 542 -24.40 -14.86 18.32
C THR A 542 -23.42 -15.68 19.17
N ASP A 543 -23.63 -15.74 20.48
CA ASP A 543 -22.85 -16.55 21.44
C ASP A 543 -21.34 -16.37 21.28
N ARG A 544 -20.91 -15.12 21.23
CA ARG A 544 -19.50 -14.74 20.99
C ARG A 544 -18.62 -15.06 22.18
N ILE A 545 -17.49 -15.73 21.94
CA ILE A 545 -16.47 -16.07 22.93
C ILE A 545 -15.12 -15.58 22.39
N GLY A 546 -14.41 -14.77 23.19
CA GLY A 546 -13.04 -14.38 22.90
C GLY A 546 -12.06 -15.54 23.08
N GLY A 547 -11.04 -15.61 22.25
CA GLY A 547 -9.96 -16.59 22.27
C GLY A 547 -8.60 -15.92 22.48
N PRO A 548 -7.49 -16.65 22.25
CA PRO A 548 -6.13 -16.09 22.28
C PRO A 548 -5.89 -15.11 21.12
N LEU A 549 -4.71 -14.48 21.11
CA LEU A 549 -4.23 -13.77 19.93
C LEU A 549 -3.98 -14.75 18.78
N ASP A 550 -4.27 -14.31 17.54
CA ASP A 550 -4.10 -15.11 16.33
C ASP A 550 -2.64 -15.53 16.12
N VAL A 551 -1.69 -14.65 16.45
CA VAL A 551 -0.26 -14.92 16.42
C VAL A 551 0.17 -16.00 17.45
N ASP A 552 -0.41 -16.00 18.65
CA ASP A 552 -0.12 -17.02 19.67
C ASP A 552 -0.73 -18.38 19.31
N ALA A 553 -1.92 -18.36 18.70
CA ALA A 553 -2.58 -19.55 18.17
C ALA A 553 -1.70 -20.23 17.09
N LEU A 554 -1.16 -19.43 16.17
CA LEU A 554 -0.27 -19.93 15.12
C LEU A 554 1.05 -20.46 15.67
N ALA A 555 1.69 -19.74 16.62
CA ALA A 555 2.92 -20.20 17.27
C ALA A 555 2.72 -21.54 17.98
N SER A 556 1.65 -21.69 18.73
CA SER A 556 1.30 -22.92 19.43
C SER A 556 1.04 -24.07 18.47
N TYR A 557 0.33 -23.79 17.38
CA TYR A 557 0.04 -24.80 16.34
C TYR A 557 1.30 -25.29 15.64
N LEU A 558 2.20 -24.39 15.24
CA LEU A 558 3.48 -24.73 14.61
C LEU A 558 4.34 -25.55 15.55
N ALA A 559 4.48 -25.15 16.82
CA ALA A 559 5.25 -25.90 17.82
C ALA A 559 4.77 -27.35 17.94
N GLN A 560 3.45 -27.55 18.13
CA GLN A 560 2.85 -28.88 18.28
C GLN A 560 2.99 -29.72 17.01
N ARG A 561 2.71 -29.15 15.84
CA ARG A 561 2.67 -29.89 14.58
C ARG A 561 4.05 -30.23 14.03
N SER A 562 5.08 -29.51 14.44
CA SER A 562 6.46 -29.73 14.01
C SER A 562 7.35 -30.38 15.08
N GLU A 563 6.78 -30.86 16.19
CA GLU A 563 7.53 -31.50 17.27
C GLU A 563 8.30 -32.75 16.79
N ALA A 564 7.61 -33.64 16.13
CA ALA A 564 8.21 -34.92 15.66
C ALA A 564 8.98 -34.77 14.34
N ALA A 565 8.48 -33.94 13.41
CA ALA A 565 9.09 -33.74 12.09
C ALA A 565 8.72 -32.34 11.57
N PRO A 566 9.48 -31.71 10.67
CA PRO A 566 9.08 -30.47 10.01
C PRO A 566 7.69 -30.57 9.39
N LEU A 567 6.88 -29.53 9.57
CA LEU A 567 5.54 -29.47 9.01
C LEU A 567 5.60 -29.24 7.50
N GLU A 568 5.01 -30.14 6.74
CA GLU A 568 4.89 -29.98 5.29
C GLU A 568 3.72 -29.05 4.92
N PRO A 569 3.87 -28.21 3.86
CA PRO A 569 2.79 -27.39 3.36
C PRO A 569 1.59 -28.24 2.92
N ASP A 570 0.40 -27.96 3.44
CA ASP A 570 -0.84 -28.57 2.94
C ASP A 570 -1.12 -28.06 1.51
N ARG A 571 -1.07 -28.99 0.54
CA ARG A 571 -1.30 -28.69 -0.88
C ARG A 571 -2.72 -29.06 -1.34
N SER A 572 -3.57 -29.60 -0.45
CA SER A 572 -4.93 -30.03 -0.78
C SER A 572 -5.89 -28.84 -0.75
N PRO A 573 -6.40 -28.38 -1.89
CA PRO A 573 -7.32 -27.23 -1.91
C PRO A 573 -8.64 -27.56 -1.21
N ARG A 574 -9.12 -26.62 -0.40
CA ARG A 574 -10.40 -26.68 0.31
C ARG A 574 -11.49 -25.93 -0.46
N ILE A 575 -11.07 -25.04 -1.33
CA ILE A 575 -11.92 -24.31 -2.26
C ILE A 575 -11.62 -24.81 -3.67
N VAL A 576 -12.62 -25.36 -4.38
CA VAL A 576 -12.42 -25.96 -5.69
C VAL A 576 -13.23 -25.21 -6.75
N ARG A 577 -12.54 -24.66 -7.75
CA ARG A 577 -13.20 -24.10 -8.93
C ARG A 577 -13.60 -25.24 -9.87
N ARG A 578 -14.88 -25.32 -10.23
CA ARG A 578 -15.39 -26.25 -11.24
C ARG A 578 -15.75 -25.48 -12.52
N SER A 579 -15.18 -25.89 -13.64
CA SER A 579 -15.71 -25.57 -14.97
C SER A 579 -17.00 -26.37 -15.21
N ARG A 580 -17.84 -25.91 -16.13
CA ARG A 580 -19.00 -26.71 -16.62
C ARG A 580 -18.60 -28.09 -17.05
#